data_de8e58209cf80927bda9c5a82b93f3a6
#
_entry.id   de8e58209cf80927bda9c5a82b93f3a6
#
_cell.length_a   1.000
_cell.length_b   1.000
_cell.length_c   1.000
_cell.angle_alpha   90.00
_cell.angle_beta   90.00
_cell.angle_gamma   90.00
#
_symmetry.space_group_name_H-M   'P 1'
#
loop_
_entity.id
_entity.type
_entity.pdbx_description
1 polymer ?
#
loop_
_entity_poly.entity_id
_entity_poly.type
_entity_poly.pdbx_seq_one_letter_code
_entity_poly.pdbx_strand_id
1 'polypeptide(L)'
;MQKSRFNLTDICTANNIERTFVKELQRQGLIEIIIDRDQEYLEEEQVFHVERYSTWHYELDINIEGLEVVSRLIRKIEMLQEELRHLKASHSSR
;
A
#
# COMPACT_ATOMS: atom_id res chain seq x y z
N MET A 1 -15.23 0.39 -16.19
CA MET A 1 -13.88 0.75 -16.66
C MET A 1 -12.84 -0.14 -16.03
N GLN A 2 -11.86 -0.54 -16.82
CA GLN A 2 -10.78 -1.37 -16.30
C GLN A 2 -9.77 -0.51 -15.56
N LYS A 3 -9.29 -1.04 -14.45
CA LYS A 3 -8.22 -0.39 -13.71
C LYS A 3 -6.89 -0.65 -14.42
N SER A 4 -5.98 0.31 -14.34
CA SER A 4 -4.65 0.14 -14.90
C SER A 4 -3.88 -0.92 -14.14
N ARG A 5 -3.17 -1.76 -14.88
CA ARG A 5 -2.33 -2.81 -14.34
C ARG A 5 -0.90 -2.57 -14.74
N PHE A 6 0.00 -2.91 -13.84
CA PHE A 6 1.43 -2.79 -14.08
C PHE A 6 2.10 -4.13 -13.80
N ASN A 7 2.96 -4.56 -14.70
CA ASN A 7 3.69 -5.82 -14.51
C ASN A 7 4.59 -5.72 -13.30
N LEU A 8 4.54 -6.73 -12.43
CA LEU A 8 5.31 -6.73 -11.19
C LEU A 8 6.81 -6.60 -11.44
N THR A 9 7.32 -7.32 -12.44
CA THR A 9 8.74 -7.26 -12.77
C THR A 9 9.16 -5.86 -13.17
N ASP A 10 8.33 -5.18 -13.96
CA ASP A 10 8.62 -3.81 -14.40
C ASP A 10 8.64 -2.84 -13.22
N ILE A 11 7.72 -2.98 -12.30
CA ILE A 11 7.67 -2.14 -11.10
C ILE A 11 8.92 -2.37 -10.24
N CYS A 12 9.30 -3.61 -10.03
CA CYS A 12 10.47 -3.94 -9.23
C CYS A 12 11.74 -3.39 -9.87
N THR A 13 11.88 -3.51 -11.19
CA THR A 13 13.05 -3.01 -11.92
C THR A 13 13.11 -1.49 -11.87
N ALA A 14 11.99 -0.83 -12.13
CA ALA A 14 11.93 0.64 -12.19
C ALA A 14 12.24 1.28 -10.84
N ASN A 15 11.86 0.65 -9.75
CA ASN A 15 12.01 1.21 -8.41
C ASN A 15 13.15 0.57 -7.61
N ASN A 16 13.91 -0.31 -8.23
CA ASN A 16 15.01 -1.02 -7.57
C ASN A 16 14.53 -1.73 -6.29
N ILE A 17 13.45 -2.45 -6.41
CA ILE A 17 12.82 -3.19 -5.31
C ILE A 17 12.97 -4.68 -5.58
N GLU A 18 13.31 -5.44 -4.56
CA GLU A 18 13.41 -6.89 -4.69
C GLU A 18 12.03 -7.51 -4.81
N ARG A 19 11.90 -8.46 -5.73
CA ARG A 19 10.65 -9.19 -5.92
C ARG A 19 10.24 -9.93 -4.65
N THR A 20 11.23 -10.46 -3.92
CA THR A 20 10.99 -11.16 -2.65
C THR A 20 10.34 -10.26 -1.61
N PHE A 21 10.72 -8.99 -1.58
CA PHE A 21 10.11 -8.02 -0.68
C PHE A 21 8.61 -7.85 -1.00
N VAL A 22 8.29 -7.67 -2.28
CA VAL A 22 6.90 -7.48 -2.69
C VAL A 22 6.06 -8.73 -2.37
N LYS A 23 6.62 -9.91 -2.58
CA LYS A 23 5.94 -11.15 -2.26
C LYS A 23 5.70 -11.30 -0.75
N GLU A 24 6.63 -10.81 0.08
CA GLU A 24 6.43 -10.81 1.52
C GLU A 24 5.31 -9.86 1.93
N LEU A 25 5.23 -8.69 1.29
CA LEU A 25 4.12 -7.76 1.54
C LEU A 25 2.78 -8.44 1.24
N GLN A 26 2.72 -9.18 0.13
CA GLN A 26 1.52 -9.92 -0.23
C GLN A 26 1.19 -10.97 0.82
N ARG A 27 2.18 -11.73 1.27
CA ARG A 27 1.99 -12.78 2.27
C ARG A 27 1.42 -12.22 3.56
N GLN A 28 1.86 -11.03 3.95
CA GLN A 28 1.38 -10.37 5.16
C GLN A 28 0.04 -9.65 4.96
N GLY A 29 -0.52 -9.72 3.76
CA GLY A 29 -1.80 -9.08 3.48
C GLY A 29 -1.74 -7.58 3.30
N LEU A 30 -0.55 -7.02 3.05
CA LEU A 30 -0.38 -5.58 2.93
C LEU A 30 -0.65 -5.07 1.52
N ILE A 31 -0.53 -5.93 0.53
CA ILE A 31 -0.84 -5.61 -0.87
C ILE A 31 -1.50 -6.81 -1.54
N GLU A 32 -2.06 -6.58 -2.70
CA GLU A 32 -2.65 -7.63 -3.53
C GLU A 32 -1.93 -7.70 -4.87
N ILE A 33 -1.63 -8.91 -5.30
CA ILE A 33 -1.02 -9.18 -6.60
C ILE A 33 -2.04 -9.93 -7.45
N ILE A 34 -2.21 -9.50 -8.68
CA ILE A 34 -3.11 -10.17 -9.64
C ILE A 34 -2.27 -11.09 -10.49
N ILE A 35 -2.73 -12.34 -10.65
CA ILE A 35 -2.09 -13.31 -11.53
C ILE A 35 -2.98 -13.52 -12.74
N ASP A 36 -2.44 -13.32 -13.93
CA ASP A 36 -3.15 -13.50 -15.18
C ASP A 36 -2.20 -14.15 -16.18
N ARG A 37 -2.55 -15.35 -16.63
CA ARG A 37 -1.75 -16.11 -17.61
C ARG A 37 -0.30 -16.23 -17.16
N ASP A 38 -0.10 -16.64 -15.93
CA ASP A 38 1.22 -16.84 -15.31
C ASP A 38 2.06 -15.58 -15.16
N GLN A 39 1.47 -14.41 -15.39
CA GLN A 39 2.13 -13.13 -15.16
C GLN A 39 1.53 -12.46 -13.95
N GLU A 40 2.37 -11.71 -13.22
CA GLU A 40 1.94 -11.02 -12.02
C GLU A 40 1.83 -9.53 -12.27
N TYR A 41 0.74 -8.94 -11.76
CA TYR A 41 0.43 -7.53 -11.98
C TYR A 41 0.01 -6.88 -10.68
N LEU A 42 0.24 -5.56 -10.62
CA LEU A 42 -0.27 -4.72 -9.55
C LEU A 42 -1.22 -3.70 -10.15
N GLU A 43 -2.36 -3.49 -9.51
CA GLU A 43 -3.21 -2.36 -9.86
C GLU A 43 -2.54 -1.06 -9.39
N GLU A 44 -2.92 0.04 -9.98
CA GLU A 44 -2.29 1.34 -9.70
C GLU A 44 -2.24 1.66 -8.21
N GLU A 45 -3.34 1.42 -7.51
CA GLU A 45 -3.40 1.64 -6.06
C GLU A 45 -2.36 0.80 -5.32
N GLN A 46 -2.15 -0.43 -5.76
CA GLN A 46 -1.18 -1.32 -5.13
C GLN A 46 0.26 -0.86 -5.40
N VAL A 47 0.52 -0.32 -6.58
CA VAL A 47 1.85 0.26 -6.90
C VAL A 47 2.17 1.36 -5.89
N PHE A 48 1.21 2.22 -5.62
CA PHE A 48 1.37 3.30 -4.64
C PHE A 48 1.75 2.74 -3.27
N HIS A 49 1.05 1.71 -2.82
CA HIS A 49 1.35 1.07 -1.54
C HIS A 49 2.73 0.43 -1.51
N VAL A 50 3.12 -0.25 -2.59
CA VAL A 50 4.44 -0.89 -2.68
C VAL A 50 5.55 0.16 -2.59
N GLU A 51 5.41 1.29 -3.30
CA GLU A 51 6.39 2.36 -3.25
C GLU A 51 6.55 2.91 -1.84
N ARG A 52 5.44 3.11 -1.16
CA ARG A 52 5.42 3.64 0.19
C ARG A 52 6.07 2.68 1.18
N TYR A 53 5.71 1.39 1.11
CA TYR A 53 6.32 0.37 1.96
C TYR A 53 7.81 0.20 1.68
N SER A 54 8.21 0.30 0.41
CA SER A 54 9.62 0.17 0.07
C SER A 54 10.45 1.32 0.65
N THR A 55 9.92 2.54 0.61
CA THR A 55 10.57 3.69 1.23
C THR A 55 10.79 3.45 2.72
N TRP A 56 9.75 3.03 3.42
CA TRP A 56 9.86 2.76 4.85
C TRP A 56 10.83 1.62 5.17
N HIS A 57 10.82 0.60 4.35
CA HIS A 57 11.68 -0.56 4.58
C HIS A 57 13.14 -0.26 4.27
N TYR A 58 13.41 0.27 3.07
CA TYR A 58 14.79 0.45 2.61
C TYR A 58 15.44 1.72 3.18
N GLU A 59 14.67 2.77 3.39
CA GLU A 59 15.22 4.03 3.88
C GLU A 59 15.14 4.19 5.40
N LEU A 60 14.11 3.62 6.02
CA LEU A 60 13.87 3.78 7.46
C LEU A 60 14.11 2.49 8.24
N ASP A 61 14.55 1.43 7.58
CA ASP A 61 14.85 0.14 8.22
C ASP A 61 13.66 -0.47 8.98
N ILE A 62 12.45 -0.20 8.52
CA ILE A 62 11.28 -0.82 9.13
C ILE A 62 11.10 -2.23 8.55
N ASN A 63 11.08 -3.25 9.39
CA ASN A 63 10.87 -4.61 8.93
C ASN A 63 9.41 -4.86 8.55
N ILE A 64 9.14 -6.02 7.95
CA ILE A 64 7.80 -6.34 7.43
C ILE A 64 6.75 -6.29 8.55
N GLU A 65 7.07 -6.81 9.71
CA GLU A 65 6.15 -6.79 10.86
C GLU A 65 5.86 -5.36 11.29
N GLY A 66 6.88 -4.50 11.27
CA GLY A 66 6.71 -3.08 11.58
C GLY A 66 5.85 -2.38 10.54
N LEU A 67 6.01 -2.73 9.26
CA LEU A 67 5.18 -2.17 8.20
C LEU A 67 3.71 -2.50 8.42
N GLU A 68 3.42 -3.70 8.87
CA GLU A 68 2.03 -4.09 9.17
C GLU A 68 1.45 -3.23 10.29
N VAL A 69 2.22 -3.01 11.35
CA VAL A 69 1.78 -2.16 12.46
C VAL A 69 1.55 -0.73 11.99
N VAL A 70 2.50 -0.17 11.24
CA VAL A 70 2.39 1.20 10.74
C VAL A 70 1.16 1.33 9.84
N SER A 71 0.94 0.38 8.95
CA SER A 71 -0.21 0.39 8.05
C SER A 71 -1.53 0.38 8.82
N ARG A 72 -1.61 -0.42 9.87
CA ARG A 72 -2.79 -0.50 10.73
C ARG A 72 -3.04 0.83 11.45
N LEU A 73 -1.98 1.43 11.99
CA LEU A 73 -2.09 2.71 12.69
C LEU A 73 -2.51 3.83 11.74
N ILE A 74 -2.00 3.83 10.52
CA ILE A 74 -2.38 4.84 9.53
C ILE A 74 -3.86 4.73 9.18
N ARG A 75 -4.36 3.50 9.00
CA ARG A 75 -5.79 3.32 8.75
C ARG A 75 -6.63 3.85 9.92
N LYS A 76 -6.18 3.62 11.14
CA LYS A 76 -6.87 4.12 12.32
C LYS A 76 -6.85 5.65 12.37
N ILE A 77 -5.72 6.24 12.03
CA ILE A 77 -5.60 7.71 11.94
C ILE A 77 -6.57 8.25 10.90
N GLU A 78 -6.62 7.64 9.73
CA GLU A 78 -7.52 8.07 8.67
C GLU A 78 -8.99 7.98 9.08
N MET A 79 -9.34 6.91 9.78
CA MET A 79 -10.70 6.75 10.31
C MET A 79 -11.03 7.86 11.32
N LEU A 80 -10.10 8.14 12.22
CA LEU A 80 -10.30 9.20 13.23
C LEU A 80 -10.38 10.57 12.58
N GLN A 81 -9.58 10.83 11.55
CA GLN A 81 -9.65 12.08 10.80
C GLN A 81 -11.01 12.22 10.10
N GLU A 82 -11.54 11.13 9.57
CA GLU A 82 -12.85 11.15 8.93
C GLU A 82 -13.95 11.44 9.94
N GLU A 83 -13.90 10.81 11.11
CA GLU A 83 -14.84 11.09 12.19
C GLU A 83 -14.77 12.54 12.62
N LEU A 84 -13.57 13.08 12.74
CA LEU A 84 -13.38 14.47 13.11
C LEU A 84 -13.98 15.42 12.08
N ARG A 85 -13.81 15.13 10.80
CA ARG A 85 -14.42 15.93 9.73
C ARG A 85 -15.94 15.92 9.84
N HIS A 86 -16.54 14.77 10.11
CA HIS A 86 -17.99 14.67 10.29
C HIS A 86 -18.47 15.51 11.47
N LEU A 87 -17.75 15.45 12.59
CA LEU A 87 -18.11 16.25 13.76
C LEU A 87 -18.01 17.74 13.48
N LYS A 88 -16.94 18.16 12.79
CA LYS A 88 -16.76 19.57 12.42
C LYS A 88 -17.85 20.04 11.46
N ALA A 89 -18.21 19.20 10.50
CA ALA A 89 -19.26 19.54 9.55
C ALA A 89 -20.61 19.71 10.26
N SER A 90 -20.90 18.84 11.23
CA SER A 90 -22.13 18.95 12.02
C SER A 90 -22.18 20.28 12.80
N HIS A 91 -21.05 20.68 13.37
CA HIS A 91 -20.96 21.96 14.06
C HIS A 91 -21.10 23.14 13.11
N SER A 92 -20.49 23.03 11.93
CA SER A 92 -20.49 24.12 10.96
C SER A 92 -21.85 24.38 10.33
N SER A 93 -22.71 23.39 10.33
CA SER A 93 -24.00 23.47 9.66
C SER A 93 -25.06 24.22 10.43
N ARG A 94 -24.73 24.78 11.54
CA ARG A 94 -25.66 25.61 12.33
C ARG A 94 -25.83 26.98 11.75
#